data_0ada963fb2bb8e8c49ecd5515c107a1e
#
_entry.id   0ada963fb2bb8e8c49ecd5515c107a1e
#
_cell.length_a   1.000
_cell.length_b   1.000
_cell.length_c   1.000
_cell.angle_alpha   90.00
_cell.angle_beta   90.00
_cell.angle_gamma   90.00
#
_symmetry.space_group_name_H-M   'P 1'
#
loop_
_entity.id
_entity.type
_entity.pdbx_description
1 polymer ?
#
loop_
_entity_poly.entity_id
_entity_poly.type
_entity_poly.pdbx_seq_one_letter_code
_entity_poly.pdbx_strand_id
1 'polypeptide(L)'
;MSIALADDGCRLYYEVKGEGEPVILIPGLGGDGRFWAGVAKALPEFRLITVDHRGAGRSDRPDGGYSIERIASDVLSVLDAEEIDAAHLVGHSTGGTVVQTIALDAPERAKSLVISGSWARPDARFRALFLSRLELMQKGEAAIYQNLTHVFGYTPDWIARHETELTAAVEKAREMLAPYSITAQRIRMLLDFD
;
A
#
# COMPACT_ATOMS: atom_id res chain seq x y z
N MET A 1 -17.49 4.16 7.08
CA MET A 1 -16.35 3.29 7.46
C MET A 1 -16.78 1.89 7.14
N SER A 2 -16.08 1.24 6.24
CA SER A 2 -16.48 -0.07 5.73
C SER A 2 -15.39 -1.12 5.99
N ILE A 3 -15.81 -2.36 6.15
CA ILE A 3 -14.93 -3.53 6.33
C ILE A 3 -15.35 -4.58 5.31
N ALA A 4 -14.42 -5.03 4.49
CA ALA A 4 -14.54 -6.25 3.71
C ALA A 4 -13.88 -7.42 4.45
N LEU A 5 -14.34 -8.63 4.20
CA LEU A 5 -13.72 -9.85 4.70
C LEU A 5 -13.01 -10.55 3.55
N ALA A 6 -11.71 -10.76 3.68
CA ALA A 6 -10.97 -11.64 2.79
C ALA A 6 -11.39 -13.12 3.01
N ASP A 7 -11.04 -14.00 2.08
CA ASP A 7 -11.36 -15.43 2.12
C ASP A 7 -10.75 -16.17 3.33
N ASP A 8 -9.66 -15.63 3.89
CA ASP A 8 -8.99 -16.12 5.11
C ASP A 8 -9.54 -15.48 6.41
N GLY A 9 -10.59 -14.64 6.29
CA GLY A 9 -11.22 -13.95 7.42
C GLY A 9 -10.52 -12.67 7.87
N CYS A 10 -9.46 -12.23 7.18
CA CYS A 10 -8.80 -10.95 7.46
C CYS A 10 -9.76 -9.79 7.20
N ARG A 11 -9.90 -8.88 8.16
CA ARG A 11 -10.75 -7.69 8.04
C ARG A 11 -9.98 -6.57 7.35
N LEU A 12 -10.50 -6.12 6.23
CA LEU A 12 -9.90 -5.11 5.37
C LEU A 12 -10.68 -3.81 5.50
N TYR A 13 -10.02 -2.78 5.99
CA TYR A 13 -10.62 -1.46 6.08
C TYR A 13 -10.54 -0.73 4.74
N TYR A 14 -11.64 -0.08 4.37
CA TYR A 14 -11.67 0.80 3.21
C TYR A 14 -12.65 1.96 3.40
N GLU A 15 -12.51 2.98 2.58
CA GLU A 15 -13.43 4.12 2.50
C GLU A 15 -13.92 4.29 1.06
N VAL A 16 -15.20 4.65 0.92
CA VAL A 16 -15.81 5.01 -0.37
C VAL A 16 -16.22 6.47 -0.34
N LYS A 17 -15.94 7.21 -1.39
CA LYS A 17 -16.33 8.62 -1.59
C LYS A 17 -16.76 8.83 -3.03
N GLY A 18 -17.83 9.62 -3.21
CA GLY A 18 -18.42 9.89 -4.53
C GLY A 18 -19.30 8.77 -5.05
N GLU A 19 -19.92 8.99 -6.22
CA GLU A 19 -20.95 8.12 -6.80
C GLU A 19 -20.75 7.85 -8.30
N GLY A 20 -19.60 8.25 -8.85
CA GLY A 20 -19.31 8.08 -10.28
C GLY A 20 -18.75 6.71 -10.64
N GLU A 21 -17.97 6.70 -11.72
CA GLU A 21 -17.25 5.52 -12.18
C GLU A 21 -16.28 5.01 -11.11
N PRO A 22 -16.26 3.70 -10.81
CA PRO A 22 -15.46 3.17 -9.71
C PRO A 22 -13.96 3.20 -10.01
N VAL A 23 -13.20 3.78 -9.09
CA VAL A 23 -11.74 3.83 -9.07
C VAL A 23 -11.24 3.32 -7.73
N ILE A 24 -10.42 2.28 -7.71
CA ILE A 24 -9.78 1.80 -6.49
C ILE A 24 -8.34 2.29 -6.41
N LEU A 25 -7.98 2.88 -5.28
CA LEU A 25 -6.71 3.53 -5.02
C LEU A 25 -5.89 2.69 -4.03
N ILE A 26 -4.83 2.05 -4.52
CA ILE A 26 -4.04 1.05 -3.80
C ILE A 26 -2.68 1.65 -3.41
N PRO A 27 -2.41 1.84 -2.11
CA PRO A 27 -1.20 2.51 -1.64
C PRO A 27 0.05 1.63 -1.72
N GLY A 28 1.21 2.22 -1.40
CA GLY A 28 2.48 1.52 -1.28
C GLY A 28 2.62 0.68 0.00
N LEU A 29 3.84 0.20 0.30
CA LEU A 29 4.16 -0.73 1.37
C LEU A 29 3.69 -0.30 2.76
N GLY A 30 3.98 0.92 3.16
CA GLY A 30 3.64 1.42 4.51
C GLY A 30 2.31 2.14 4.56
N GLY A 31 1.67 2.31 3.40
CA GLY A 31 0.53 3.19 3.24
C GLY A 31 -0.80 2.58 3.63
N ASP A 32 -1.65 3.46 4.03
CA ASP A 32 -3.08 3.25 4.15
C ASP A 32 -3.80 4.23 3.21
N GLY A 33 -5.12 4.17 3.16
CA GLY A 33 -5.95 4.99 2.27
C GLY A 33 -5.72 6.50 2.42
N ARG A 34 -5.20 7.00 3.55
CA ARG A 34 -4.87 8.41 3.78
C ARG A 34 -3.80 8.94 2.83
N PHE A 35 -2.94 8.06 2.31
CA PHE A 35 -1.98 8.42 1.25
C PHE A 35 -2.66 9.10 0.06
N TRP A 36 -3.89 8.70 -0.26
CA TRP A 36 -4.64 9.18 -1.42
C TRP A 36 -5.50 10.41 -1.15
N ALA A 37 -5.44 11.00 0.06
CA ALA A 37 -6.32 12.10 0.46
C ALA A 37 -6.27 13.32 -0.48
N GLY A 38 -5.08 13.64 -1.02
CA GLY A 38 -4.89 14.73 -2.00
C GLY A 38 -5.53 14.41 -3.35
N VAL A 39 -5.31 13.20 -3.85
CA VAL A 39 -5.89 12.71 -5.12
C VAL A 39 -7.41 12.64 -5.01
N ALA A 40 -7.93 12.12 -3.89
CA ALA A 40 -9.37 11.99 -3.68
C ALA A 40 -10.11 13.34 -3.70
N LYS A 41 -9.45 14.43 -3.30
CA LYS A 41 -10.03 15.78 -3.41
C LYS A 41 -10.06 16.31 -4.84
N ALA A 42 -9.15 15.84 -5.69
CA ALA A 42 -9.02 16.29 -7.07
C ALA A 42 -9.91 15.54 -8.06
N LEU A 43 -10.55 14.45 -7.63
CA LEU A 43 -11.35 13.56 -8.47
C LEU A 43 -12.78 13.37 -7.92
N PRO A 44 -13.53 14.44 -7.67
CA PRO A 44 -14.85 14.35 -7.03
C PRO A 44 -15.93 13.67 -7.90
N GLU A 45 -15.69 13.54 -9.21
CA GLU A 45 -16.60 12.94 -10.19
C GLU A 45 -16.57 11.41 -10.21
N PHE A 46 -15.60 10.78 -9.51
CA PHE A 46 -15.46 9.33 -9.44
C PHE A 46 -15.99 8.75 -8.11
N ARG A 47 -16.41 7.49 -8.14
CA ARG A 47 -16.60 6.68 -6.95
C ARG A 47 -15.24 6.13 -6.51
N LEU A 48 -14.59 6.80 -5.57
CA LEU A 48 -13.24 6.47 -5.13
C LEU A 48 -13.27 5.50 -3.95
N ILE A 49 -12.60 4.36 -4.10
CA ILE A 49 -12.39 3.36 -3.06
C ILE A 49 -10.92 3.42 -2.62
N THR A 50 -10.66 3.79 -1.37
CA THR A 50 -9.31 3.76 -0.79
C THR A 50 -9.21 2.63 0.20
N VAL A 51 -8.16 1.81 0.08
CA VAL A 51 -7.97 0.61 0.90
C VAL A 51 -6.78 0.75 1.85
N ASP A 52 -6.91 0.20 3.05
CA ASP A 52 -5.79 -0.06 3.93
C ASP A 52 -5.38 -1.52 3.71
N HIS A 53 -4.11 -1.78 3.33
CA HIS A 53 -3.63 -3.16 3.15
C HIS A 53 -3.71 -3.95 4.46
N ARG A 54 -3.86 -5.29 4.39
CA ARG A 54 -3.55 -6.14 5.54
C ARG A 54 -2.19 -5.80 6.11
N GLY A 55 -2.06 -5.80 7.42
CA GLY A 55 -0.82 -5.42 8.10
C GLY A 55 -0.54 -3.91 8.15
N ALA A 56 -1.46 -3.05 7.71
CA ALA A 56 -1.30 -1.59 7.73
C ALA A 56 -2.61 -0.88 8.12
N GLY A 57 -2.48 0.40 8.48
CA GLY A 57 -3.60 1.27 8.77
C GLY A 57 -4.56 0.66 9.81
N ARG A 58 -5.83 0.58 9.41
CA ARG A 58 -6.96 0.09 10.23
C ARG A 58 -7.39 -1.34 9.89
N SER A 59 -6.74 -1.97 8.89
CA SER A 59 -6.92 -3.39 8.56
C SER A 59 -6.26 -4.29 9.58
N ASP A 60 -6.71 -5.55 9.65
CA ASP A 60 -6.13 -6.56 10.52
C ASP A 60 -4.65 -6.82 10.19
N ARG A 61 -3.93 -7.31 11.20
CA ARG A 61 -2.50 -7.63 11.13
C ARG A 61 -2.26 -9.11 11.44
N PRO A 62 -2.61 -10.03 10.51
CA PRO A 62 -2.36 -11.45 10.71
C PRO A 62 -0.86 -11.74 10.84
N ASP A 63 -0.49 -12.81 11.54
CA ASP A 63 0.91 -13.21 11.75
C ASP A 63 1.60 -13.79 10.50
N GLY A 64 0.88 -13.92 9.38
CA GLY A 64 1.39 -14.45 8.11
C GLY A 64 0.47 -14.17 6.93
N GLY A 65 0.78 -14.80 5.78
CA GLY A 65 -0.04 -14.67 4.58
C GLY A 65 0.18 -13.34 3.84
N TYR A 66 1.44 -12.89 3.75
CA TYR A 66 1.81 -11.68 3.01
C TYR A 66 2.48 -12.05 1.70
N SER A 67 1.78 -11.84 0.59
CA SER A 67 2.32 -11.86 -0.78
C SER A 67 1.59 -10.81 -1.62
N ILE A 68 2.11 -10.50 -2.80
CA ILE A 68 1.44 -9.55 -3.71
C ILE A 68 0.12 -10.13 -4.19
N GLU A 69 0.07 -11.42 -4.50
CA GLU A 69 -1.15 -12.14 -4.93
C GLU A 69 -2.21 -12.11 -3.81
N ARG A 70 -1.79 -12.25 -2.55
CA ARG A 70 -2.71 -12.16 -1.41
C ARG A 70 -3.30 -10.76 -1.28
N ILE A 71 -2.50 -9.71 -1.46
CA ILE A 71 -3.02 -8.34 -1.45
C ILE A 71 -3.91 -8.07 -2.67
N ALA A 72 -3.61 -8.65 -3.82
CA ALA A 72 -4.48 -8.59 -4.99
C ALA A 72 -5.86 -9.21 -4.70
N SER A 73 -5.88 -10.39 -4.09
CA SER A 73 -7.12 -11.05 -3.63
C SER A 73 -7.89 -10.20 -2.60
N ASP A 74 -7.18 -9.55 -1.67
CA ASP A 74 -7.79 -8.61 -0.72
C ASP A 74 -8.49 -7.44 -1.42
N VAL A 75 -7.84 -6.85 -2.42
CA VAL A 75 -8.41 -5.76 -3.21
C VAL A 75 -9.66 -6.21 -3.96
N LEU A 76 -9.66 -7.42 -4.54
CA LEU A 76 -10.84 -8.00 -5.17
C LEU A 76 -11.97 -8.23 -4.17
N SER A 77 -11.65 -8.69 -2.94
CA SER A 77 -12.65 -8.83 -1.88
C SER A 77 -13.30 -7.50 -1.49
N VAL A 78 -12.56 -6.39 -1.57
CA VAL A 78 -13.13 -5.05 -1.36
C VAL A 78 -14.08 -4.65 -2.49
N LEU A 79 -13.72 -4.94 -3.75
CA LEU A 79 -14.61 -4.69 -4.89
C LEU A 79 -15.89 -5.54 -4.81
N ASP A 80 -15.78 -6.80 -4.41
CA ASP A 80 -16.91 -7.71 -4.23
C ASP A 80 -17.86 -7.23 -3.11
N ALA A 81 -17.31 -6.74 -2.00
CA ALA A 81 -18.09 -6.18 -0.90
C ALA A 81 -18.88 -4.91 -1.29
N GLU A 82 -18.44 -4.20 -2.32
CA GLU A 82 -19.11 -3.02 -2.90
C GLU A 82 -19.94 -3.35 -4.13
N GLU A 83 -20.08 -4.64 -4.47
CA GLU A 83 -20.81 -5.14 -5.66
C GLU A 83 -20.29 -4.50 -6.97
N ILE A 84 -18.95 -4.34 -7.07
CA ILE A 84 -18.28 -3.75 -8.22
C ILE A 84 -17.63 -4.86 -9.05
N ASP A 85 -18.16 -5.13 -10.23
CA ASP A 85 -17.63 -6.14 -11.16
C ASP A 85 -16.25 -5.76 -11.70
N ALA A 86 -16.05 -4.48 -12.07
CA ALA A 86 -14.79 -3.96 -12.59
C ALA A 86 -14.60 -2.49 -12.22
N ALA A 87 -13.33 -2.10 -11.97
CA ALA A 87 -12.95 -0.74 -11.61
C ALA A 87 -11.71 -0.26 -12.40
N HIS A 88 -11.49 1.04 -12.41
CA HIS A 88 -10.17 1.60 -12.74
C HIS A 88 -9.23 1.33 -11.56
N LEU A 89 -8.09 0.69 -11.82
CA LEU A 89 -7.13 0.28 -10.79
C LEU A 89 -5.95 1.27 -10.77
N VAL A 90 -5.76 1.96 -9.66
CA VAL A 90 -4.67 2.93 -9.47
C VAL A 90 -3.75 2.44 -8.36
N GLY A 91 -2.51 2.10 -8.71
CA GLY A 91 -1.54 1.56 -7.77
C GLY A 91 -0.27 2.39 -7.67
N HIS A 92 0.16 2.71 -6.45
CA HIS A 92 1.44 3.38 -6.20
C HIS A 92 2.43 2.41 -5.54
N SER A 93 3.67 2.37 -6.03
CA SER A 93 4.73 1.52 -5.47
C SER A 93 4.27 0.05 -5.39
N THR A 94 4.17 -0.54 -4.19
CA THR A 94 3.58 -1.89 -3.97
C THR A 94 2.18 -2.01 -4.57
N GLY A 95 1.35 -0.98 -4.47
CA GLY A 95 0.03 -0.98 -5.12
C GLY A 95 0.11 -1.15 -6.64
N GLY A 96 1.20 -0.69 -7.27
CA GLY A 96 1.43 -0.88 -8.70
C GLY A 96 1.72 -2.34 -9.06
N THR A 97 2.41 -3.12 -8.23
CA THR A 97 2.55 -4.57 -8.45
C THR A 97 1.21 -5.28 -8.25
N VAL A 98 0.43 -4.87 -7.26
CA VAL A 98 -0.92 -5.41 -7.00
C VAL A 98 -1.84 -5.24 -8.22
N VAL A 99 -1.90 -4.03 -8.82
CA VAL A 99 -2.76 -3.82 -10.01
C VAL A 99 -2.27 -4.60 -11.22
N GLN A 100 -0.95 -4.81 -11.37
CA GLN A 100 -0.40 -5.68 -12.41
C GLN A 100 -0.85 -7.14 -12.21
N THR A 101 -0.78 -7.66 -10.98
CA THR A 101 -1.24 -9.01 -10.63
C THR A 101 -2.73 -9.16 -10.91
N ILE A 102 -3.58 -8.22 -10.50
CA ILE A 102 -5.02 -8.27 -10.81
C ILE A 102 -5.26 -8.30 -12.32
N ALA A 103 -4.53 -7.48 -13.09
CA ALA A 103 -4.70 -7.44 -14.54
C ALA A 103 -4.26 -8.73 -15.25
N LEU A 104 -3.34 -9.49 -14.67
CA LEU A 104 -2.89 -10.79 -15.18
C LEU A 104 -3.84 -11.93 -14.80
N ASP A 105 -4.29 -11.95 -13.54
CA ASP A 105 -5.03 -13.07 -12.97
C ASP A 105 -6.55 -12.92 -13.12
N ALA A 106 -7.06 -11.68 -13.21
CA ALA A 106 -8.48 -11.35 -13.31
C ALA A 106 -8.69 -10.11 -14.21
N PRO A 107 -8.30 -10.16 -15.49
CA PRO A 107 -8.34 -9.00 -16.40
C PRO A 107 -9.72 -8.39 -16.56
N GLU A 108 -10.79 -9.16 -16.41
CA GLU A 108 -12.17 -8.69 -16.45
C GLU A 108 -12.52 -7.72 -15.29
N ARG A 109 -11.74 -7.75 -14.20
CA ARG A 109 -11.93 -6.86 -13.04
C ARG A 109 -11.30 -5.47 -13.25
N ALA A 110 -10.51 -5.28 -14.31
CA ALA A 110 -9.74 -4.07 -14.59
C ALA A 110 -10.27 -3.31 -15.81
N LYS A 111 -10.89 -2.15 -15.60
CA LYS A 111 -11.28 -1.24 -16.69
C LYS A 111 -10.08 -0.52 -17.30
N SER A 112 -9.15 -0.09 -16.47
CA SER A 112 -7.87 0.49 -16.85
C SER A 112 -6.88 0.42 -15.68
N LEU A 113 -5.60 0.61 -15.99
CA LEU A 113 -4.51 0.59 -15.00
C LEU A 113 -3.78 1.93 -14.98
N VAL A 114 -3.53 2.46 -13.78
CA VAL A 114 -2.56 3.52 -13.53
C VAL A 114 -1.50 3.00 -12.58
N ILE A 115 -0.27 2.89 -13.07
CA ILE A 115 0.88 2.37 -12.31
C ILE A 115 1.85 3.52 -12.07
N SER A 116 2.03 3.89 -10.79
CA SER A 116 2.86 5.01 -10.37
C SER A 116 4.02 4.54 -9.49
N GLY A 117 5.27 4.85 -9.89
CA GLY A 117 6.48 4.59 -9.08
C GLY A 117 6.64 3.14 -8.66
N SER A 118 6.35 2.18 -9.56
CA SER A 118 6.33 0.74 -9.32
C SER A 118 7.35 -0.01 -10.18
N TRP A 119 7.31 -1.32 -10.16
CA TRP A 119 8.23 -2.23 -10.87
C TRP A 119 7.48 -3.46 -11.37
N ALA A 120 8.02 -4.11 -12.39
CA ALA A 120 7.53 -5.41 -12.86
C ALA A 120 8.24 -6.58 -12.15
N ARG A 121 9.53 -6.39 -11.80
CA ARG A 121 10.33 -7.34 -11.01
C ARG A 121 11.41 -6.61 -10.21
N PRO A 122 11.81 -7.12 -9.03
CA PRO A 122 12.90 -6.53 -8.24
C PRO A 122 14.24 -6.62 -8.96
N ASP A 123 14.86 -5.49 -9.25
CA ASP A 123 16.24 -5.42 -9.74
C ASP A 123 17.27 -5.44 -8.58
N ALA A 124 18.57 -5.43 -8.91
CA ALA A 124 19.62 -5.45 -7.92
C ALA A 124 19.59 -4.23 -6.97
N ARG A 125 19.26 -3.04 -7.47
CA ARG A 125 19.12 -1.82 -6.66
C ARG A 125 17.94 -1.92 -5.70
N PHE A 126 16.80 -2.38 -6.18
CA PHE A 126 15.62 -2.62 -5.37
C PHE A 126 15.91 -3.64 -4.25
N ARG A 127 16.52 -4.78 -4.59
CA ARG A 127 16.90 -5.81 -3.61
C ARG A 127 17.84 -5.26 -2.54
N ALA A 128 18.90 -4.53 -2.93
CA ALA A 128 19.84 -3.93 -1.98
C ALA A 128 19.12 -2.97 -1.00
N LEU A 129 18.24 -2.10 -1.51
CA LEU A 129 17.46 -1.18 -0.69
C LEU A 129 16.54 -1.92 0.29
N PHE A 130 15.74 -2.87 -0.20
CA PHE A 130 14.74 -3.52 0.63
C PHE A 130 15.32 -4.57 1.58
N LEU A 131 16.46 -5.20 1.26
CA LEU A 131 17.22 -6.02 2.22
C LEU A 131 17.75 -5.16 3.38
N SER A 132 18.29 -3.97 3.10
CA SER A 132 18.73 -3.05 4.15
C SER A 132 17.56 -2.60 5.04
N ARG A 133 16.42 -2.29 4.44
CA ARG A 133 15.21 -1.92 5.18
C ARG A 133 14.66 -3.07 6.02
N LEU A 134 14.72 -4.30 5.51
CA LEU A 134 14.34 -5.51 6.25
C LEU A 134 15.21 -5.69 7.48
N GLU A 135 16.54 -5.55 7.34
CA GLU A 135 17.47 -5.65 8.45
C GLU A 135 17.21 -4.60 9.54
N LEU A 136 16.90 -3.36 9.15
CA LEU A 136 16.53 -2.31 10.10
C LEU A 136 15.28 -2.69 10.90
N MET A 137 14.24 -3.25 10.26
CA MET A 137 13.04 -3.69 10.96
C MET A 137 13.32 -4.85 11.90
N GLN A 138 14.17 -5.80 11.52
CA GLN A 138 14.57 -6.93 12.37
C GLN A 138 15.36 -6.48 13.60
N LYS A 139 16.13 -5.39 13.49
CA LYS A 139 16.88 -4.77 14.59
C LYS A 139 16.08 -3.76 15.42
N GLY A 140 14.85 -3.48 15.04
CA GLY A 140 14.01 -2.49 15.74
C GLY A 140 14.37 -1.03 15.45
N GLU A 141 15.12 -0.77 14.38
CA GLU A 141 15.62 0.56 13.99
C GLU A 141 14.57 1.36 13.19
N ALA A 142 13.39 1.52 13.78
CA ALA A 142 12.25 2.16 13.15
C ALA A 142 12.51 3.61 12.71
N ALA A 143 13.26 4.37 13.49
CA ALA A 143 13.63 5.75 13.19
C ALA A 143 14.53 5.85 11.94
N ILE A 144 15.53 4.96 11.84
CA ILE A 144 16.42 4.92 10.67
C ILE A 144 15.64 4.47 9.44
N TYR A 145 14.78 3.47 9.57
CA TYR A 145 13.88 3.03 8.51
C TYR A 145 13.01 4.18 7.98
N GLN A 146 12.43 4.99 8.87
CA GLN A 146 11.58 6.12 8.49
C GLN A 146 12.38 7.22 7.79
N ASN A 147 13.59 7.56 8.29
CA ASN A 147 14.48 8.51 7.62
C ASN A 147 14.85 8.07 6.20
N LEU A 148 15.18 6.78 5.99
CA LEU A 148 15.42 6.25 4.65
C LEU A 148 14.18 6.35 3.76
N THR A 149 12.99 6.15 4.32
CA THR A 149 11.73 6.33 3.58
C THR A 149 11.60 7.77 3.07
N HIS A 150 11.94 8.76 3.88
CA HIS A 150 11.92 10.17 3.48
C HIS A 150 12.92 10.47 2.37
N VAL A 151 14.17 10.01 2.52
CA VAL A 151 15.25 10.24 1.53
C VAL A 151 14.93 9.64 0.15
N PHE A 152 14.29 8.46 0.11
CA PHE A 152 13.93 7.81 -1.14
C PHE A 152 12.57 8.26 -1.71
N GLY A 153 11.69 8.77 -0.85
CA GLY A 153 10.32 9.14 -1.23
C GLY A 153 10.13 10.59 -1.64
N TYR A 154 11.04 11.48 -1.25
CA TYR A 154 10.86 12.92 -1.45
C TYR A 154 12.10 13.59 -2.04
N THR A 155 11.90 14.72 -2.72
CA THR A 155 13.01 15.56 -3.19
C THR A 155 13.65 16.33 -2.04
N PRO A 156 14.95 16.73 -2.16
CA PRO A 156 15.61 17.54 -1.12
C PRO A 156 14.85 18.82 -0.74
N ASP A 157 14.32 19.53 -1.74
CA ASP A 157 13.56 20.77 -1.51
C ASP A 157 12.23 20.51 -0.77
N TRP A 158 11.60 19.37 -1.03
CA TRP A 158 10.39 18.98 -0.34
C TRP A 158 10.70 18.64 1.12
N ILE A 159 11.75 17.85 1.37
CA ILE A 159 12.23 17.51 2.72
C ILE A 159 12.52 18.78 3.52
N ALA A 160 13.26 19.73 2.94
CA ALA A 160 13.59 20.99 3.62
C ALA A 160 12.34 21.80 4.02
N ARG A 161 11.30 21.81 3.18
CA ARG A 161 10.06 22.55 3.49
C ARG A 161 9.15 21.86 4.50
N HIS A 162 9.32 20.55 4.73
CA HIS A 162 8.46 19.74 5.60
C HIS A 162 9.25 19.11 6.76
N GLU A 163 10.40 19.68 7.13
CA GLU A 163 11.30 19.12 8.14
C GLU A 163 10.60 18.82 9.47
N THR A 164 9.76 19.73 9.95
CA THR A 164 9.02 19.54 11.21
C THR A 164 8.07 18.35 11.14
N GLU A 165 7.33 18.20 10.05
CA GLU A 165 6.39 17.09 9.84
C GLU A 165 7.12 15.75 9.73
N LEU A 166 8.25 15.73 9.02
CA LEU A 166 9.08 14.54 8.85
C LEU A 166 9.74 14.11 10.15
N THR A 167 10.23 15.07 10.95
CA THR A 167 10.79 14.82 12.28
C THR A 167 9.74 14.18 13.19
N ALA A 168 8.52 14.74 13.23
CA ALA A 168 7.42 14.16 14.00
C ALA A 168 7.04 12.74 13.49
N ALA A 169 7.13 12.47 12.19
CA ALA A 169 6.91 11.14 11.65
C ALA A 169 7.99 10.13 12.08
N VAL A 170 9.25 10.55 12.19
CA VAL A 170 10.35 9.72 12.70
C VAL A 170 10.16 9.39 14.18
N GLU A 171 9.72 10.34 14.99
CA GLU A 171 9.42 10.13 16.42
C GLU A 171 8.32 9.08 16.61
N LYS A 172 7.29 9.13 15.77
CA LYS A 172 6.16 8.18 15.80
C LYS A 172 6.44 6.83 15.12
N ALA A 173 7.55 6.69 14.41
CA ALA A 173 7.83 5.51 13.61
C ALA A 173 7.83 4.20 14.43
N ARG A 174 8.27 4.24 15.68
CA ARG A 174 8.26 3.06 16.58
C ARG A 174 6.87 2.49 16.78
N GLU A 175 5.90 3.37 17.00
CA GLU A 175 4.50 2.99 17.20
C GLU A 175 3.82 2.61 15.87
N MET A 176 4.02 3.41 14.84
CA MET A 176 3.37 3.23 13.54
C MET A 176 3.79 1.95 12.81
N LEU A 177 5.06 1.54 12.96
CA LEU A 177 5.63 0.36 12.28
C LEU A 177 5.53 -0.92 13.13
N ALA A 178 5.05 -0.83 14.36
CA ALA A 178 4.84 -2.00 15.22
C ALA A 178 3.57 -2.79 14.80
N PRO A 179 3.56 -4.12 14.97
CA PRO A 179 4.73 -4.94 15.30
C PRO A 179 5.70 -5.06 14.11
N TYR A 180 7.00 -4.95 14.39
CA TYR A 180 8.04 -4.93 13.36
C TYR A 180 8.13 -6.24 12.57
N SER A 181 7.69 -7.35 13.14
CA SER A 181 7.57 -8.64 12.46
C SER A 181 6.62 -8.57 11.26
N ILE A 182 5.51 -7.86 11.39
CA ILE A 182 4.55 -7.66 10.31
C ILE A 182 5.15 -6.78 9.20
N THR A 183 5.77 -5.65 9.58
CA THR A 183 6.45 -4.80 8.60
C THR A 183 7.57 -5.55 7.88
N ALA A 184 8.34 -6.38 8.59
CA ALA A 184 9.38 -7.23 7.99
C ALA A 184 8.81 -8.25 6.99
N GLN A 185 7.69 -8.90 7.30
CA GLN A 185 7.01 -9.81 6.37
C GLN A 185 6.52 -9.08 5.13
N ARG A 186 5.94 -7.89 5.29
CA ARG A 186 5.49 -7.05 4.18
C ARG A 186 6.66 -6.57 3.30
N ILE A 187 7.87 -6.40 3.85
CA ILE A 187 9.06 -6.12 3.05
C ILE A 187 9.49 -7.38 2.28
N ARG A 188 9.47 -8.56 2.90
CA ARG A 188 9.83 -9.82 2.24
C ARG A 188 8.96 -10.10 1.02
N MET A 189 7.65 -9.89 1.11
CA MET A 189 6.76 -10.09 -0.04
C MET A 189 7.16 -9.28 -1.28
N LEU A 190 7.83 -8.11 -1.10
CA LEU A 190 8.32 -7.33 -2.23
C LEU A 190 9.57 -7.93 -2.86
N LEU A 191 10.40 -8.61 -2.05
CA LEU A 191 11.63 -9.25 -2.50
C LEU A 191 11.34 -10.59 -3.19
N ASP A 192 10.24 -11.23 -2.82
CA ASP A 192 9.79 -12.54 -3.31
C ASP A 192 8.90 -12.43 -4.56
N PHE A 193 8.44 -11.23 -4.90
CA PHE A 193 7.64 -10.98 -6.11
C PHE A 193 8.49 -11.10 -7.38
N ASP A 194 8.08 -11.94 -8.35
CA ASP A 194 8.73 -12.16 -9.66
C ASP A 194 7.69 -12.30 -10.81
#